data_39e3086d5b9b1277408dad643596ed75
#
_entry.id   39e3086d5b9b1277408dad643596ed75
#
_cell.length_a   1.000
_cell.length_b   1.000
_cell.length_c   1.000
_cell.angle_alpha   90.00
_cell.angle_beta   90.00
_cell.angle_gamma   90.00
#
_symmetry.space_group_name_H-M   'P 1'
#
loop_
_entity.id
_entity.type
_entity.pdbx_description
1 polymer ?
#
loop_
_entity_poly.entity_id
_entity_poly.type
_entity_poly.pdbx_seq_one_letter_code
_entity_poly.pdbx_strand_id
1 'polypeptide(L)'
;MLEEDAVSLHEAPTRQMNMIEAINDALDVMMGHDPDVVVLGEDVGYFGGVFRATAGLQKKYGKNRVFDSPINECGIIGAAVGMAAYGLRPVPEIQFADYIYPGLDQLISEAARMRYRSAGQFTSPLTVRSPFGGGIFGGQTHSQSPEALFTHVAGLKTVIPSTPHDAKGLLIAAIEDNDPVIFFEPKRIYNGPFDGNYDSPSKTWKSHSGGKVPEGYYSIPLGKARTVREGSAMTVLVYXTMVHVAEAVLAQKGVDAEIIDLRTLVPLDIDAVEKSVEKTGKCLVIHEATKTSGFGAELVSLVQERCFYHLEAPIERVTGFDTPYPHSLEWAYFPGPVRIGEAVDRLMKD
;
A
#
# COMPACT_ATOMS: atom_id res chain seq x y z
N MET A 1 -7.47 8.93 -33.69
CA MET A 1 -6.10 9.39 -33.85
C MET A 1 -5.49 9.60 -32.46
N LEU A 2 -5.41 8.52 -31.69
CA LEU A 2 -4.79 8.45 -30.35
C LEU A 2 -4.13 7.06 -30.17
N GLU A 3 -3.23 6.69 -31.06
CA GLU A 3 -2.53 5.39 -31.00
C GLU A 3 -0.99 5.53 -31.13
N GLU A 4 -0.41 6.66 -30.77
CA GLU A 4 1.03 6.88 -31.05
C GLU A 4 1.91 7.23 -29.86
N ASP A 5 1.52 7.01 -28.60
CA ASP A 5 2.45 7.31 -27.50
C ASP A 5 2.52 6.23 -26.41
N ALA A 6 2.30 4.97 -26.75
CA ALA A 6 2.64 3.89 -25.83
C ALA A 6 4.13 3.55 -26.02
N VAL A 7 5.00 4.40 -25.50
CA VAL A 7 6.42 4.04 -25.38
C VAL A 7 6.47 2.75 -24.54
N SER A 8 7.03 1.71 -25.09
CA SER A 8 7.23 0.47 -24.36
C SER A 8 7.95 0.79 -23.04
N LEU A 9 7.38 0.36 -21.92
CA LEU A 9 7.97 0.58 -20.59
C LEU A 9 9.43 0.06 -20.51
N HIS A 10 9.83 -0.79 -21.45
CA HIS A 10 11.19 -1.33 -21.50
C HIS A 10 12.23 -0.35 -22.09
N GLU A 11 11.78 0.76 -22.69
CA GLU A 11 12.69 1.73 -23.33
C GLU A 11 12.81 3.05 -22.56
N ALA A 12 11.96 3.29 -21.58
CA ALA A 12 12.02 4.52 -20.78
C ALA A 12 13.30 4.56 -19.95
N PRO A 13 13.98 5.71 -19.88
CA PRO A 13 15.12 5.84 -18.95
C PRO A 13 14.67 5.54 -17.53
N THR A 14 15.54 4.95 -16.73
CA THR A 14 15.22 4.63 -15.33
C THR A 14 16.18 5.36 -14.39
N ARG A 15 15.68 5.65 -13.20
CA ARG A 15 16.45 6.25 -12.13
C ARG A 15 16.38 5.37 -10.88
N GLN A 16 17.48 5.27 -10.15
CA GLN A 16 17.50 4.56 -8.86
C GLN A 16 16.78 5.41 -7.83
N MET A 17 15.78 4.84 -7.18
CA MET A 17 14.96 5.56 -6.19
C MET A 17 14.69 4.69 -4.97
N ASN A 18 14.50 5.33 -3.81
CA ASN A 18 13.81 4.69 -2.69
C ASN A 18 12.31 5.00 -2.81
N MET A 19 11.52 4.53 -1.85
CA MET A 19 10.06 4.69 -1.93
C MET A 19 9.63 6.15 -1.78
N ILE A 20 10.28 6.92 -0.90
CA ILE A 20 9.96 8.35 -0.71
C ILE A 20 10.21 9.12 -2.01
N GLU A 21 11.35 8.84 -2.66
CA GLU A 21 11.68 9.48 -3.93
C GLU A 21 10.68 9.12 -5.03
N ALA A 22 10.22 7.87 -5.05
CA ALA A 22 9.24 7.41 -6.03
C ALA A 22 7.87 8.06 -5.80
N ILE A 23 7.47 8.22 -4.54
CA ILE A 23 6.23 8.92 -4.17
C ILE A 23 6.32 10.41 -4.58
N ASN A 24 7.45 11.05 -4.25
CA ASN A 24 7.68 12.46 -4.62
C ASN A 24 7.61 12.62 -6.13
N ASP A 25 8.26 11.71 -6.87
CA ASP A 25 8.28 11.75 -8.33
C ASP A 25 6.88 11.53 -8.93
N ALA A 26 6.07 10.64 -8.34
CA ALA A 26 4.67 10.43 -8.76
C ALA A 26 3.86 11.72 -8.60
N LEU A 27 4.00 12.37 -7.44
CA LEU A 27 3.30 13.64 -7.17
C LEU A 27 3.78 14.73 -8.15
N ASP A 28 5.08 14.81 -8.39
CA ASP A 28 5.65 15.78 -9.32
C ASP A 28 5.13 15.57 -10.75
N VAL A 29 5.11 14.33 -11.21
CA VAL A 29 4.60 13.99 -12.54
C VAL A 29 3.11 14.38 -12.64
N MET A 30 2.31 14.00 -11.66
CA MET A 30 0.85 14.26 -11.70
C MET A 30 0.54 15.75 -11.57
N MET A 31 1.25 16.48 -10.72
CA MET A 31 1.04 17.93 -10.58
C MET A 31 1.47 18.69 -11.84
N GLY A 32 2.49 18.18 -12.54
CA GLY A 32 2.91 18.73 -13.82
C GLY A 32 1.94 18.43 -14.95
N HIS A 33 1.23 17.30 -14.85
CA HIS A 33 0.33 16.82 -15.89
C HIS A 33 -1.11 17.37 -15.74
N ASP A 34 -1.57 17.55 -14.50
CA ASP A 34 -2.96 17.91 -14.21
C ASP A 34 -2.99 19.09 -13.22
N PRO A 35 -3.47 20.27 -13.66
CA PRO A 35 -3.53 21.46 -12.79
C PRO A 35 -4.50 21.32 -11.62
N ASP A 36 -5.41 20.35 -11.66
CA ASP A 36 -6.40 20.16 -10.59
C ASP A 36 -5.86 19.32 -9.43
N VAL A 37 -4.68 18.73 -9.57
CA VAL A 37 -4.04 17.97 -8.47
C VAL A 37 -3.50 18.96 -7.44
N VAL A 38 -3.96 18.82 -6.19
CA VAL A 38 -3.49 19.63 -5.05
C VAL A 38 -3.07 18.73 -3.91
N VAL A 39 -2.01 19.12 -3.19
CA VAL A 39 -1.46 18.35 -2.05
C VAL A 39 -1.67 19.17 -0.79
N LEU A 40 -2.23 18.54 0.24
CA LEU A 40 -2.48 19.23 1.52
C LEU A 40 -2.23 18.29 2.69
N GLY A 41 -1.96 18.84 3.86
CA GLY A 41 -1.70 18.06 5.06
C GLY A 41 -0.78 18.80 6.00
N GLU A 42 -0.37 18.12 7.07
CA GLU A 42 0.50 18.71 8.07
C GLU A 42 1.94 18.76 7.57
N ASP A 43 2.52 19.95 7.54
CA ASP A 43 3.92 20.20 7.14
C ASP A 43 4.26 19.76 5.70
N VAL A 44 3.26 19.52 4.85
CA VAL A 44 3.51 19.06 3.46
C VAL A 44 4.03 20.19 2.56
N GLY A 45 3.81 21.43 2.95
CA GLY A 45 4.18 22.61 2.16
C GLY A 45 5.66 22.91 2.18
N TYR A 46 6.04 23.96 2.92
CA TYR A 46 7.43 24.42 2.96
C TYR A 46 8.39 23.33 3.43
N PHE A 47 8.02 22.62 4.49
CA PHE A 47 8.88 21.58 5.07
C PHE A 47 8.99 20.36 4.16
N GLY A 48 7.90 19.99 3.46
CA GLY A 48 7.93 18.85 2.54
C GLY A 48 7.54 17.52 3.17
N GLY A 49 6.77 17.57 4.25
CA GLY A 49 6.30 16.39 4.96
C GLY A 49 7.32 15.88 5.97
N VAL A 50 6.83 15.21 7.02
CA VAL A 50 7.69 14.69 8.09
C VAL A 50 8.67 13.63 7.56
N PHE A 51 8.27 12.89 6.52
CA PHE A 51 9.13 11.92 5.84
C PHE A 51 9.70 12.46 4.52
N ARG A 52 9.49 13.73 4.23
CA ARG A 52 10.03 14.43 3.05
C ARG A 52 9.44 13.96 1.71
N ALA A 53 8.28 13.32 1.74
CA ALA A 53 7.64 12.80 0.53
C ALA A 53 7.14 13.93 -0.40
N THR A 54 6.88 15.12 0.14
CA THR A 54 6.43 16.28 -0.65
C THR A 54 7.49 17.36 -0.78
N ALA A 55 8.75 17.05 -0.44
CA ALA A 55 9.85 18.03 -0.46
C ALA A 55 9.99 18.68 -1.84
N GLY A 56 10.08 20.00 -1.87
CA GLY A 56 10.30 20.77 -3.09
C GLY A 56 9.04 21.09 -3.89
N LEU A 57 7.94 20.38 -3.67
CA LEU A 57 6.73 20.54 -4.49
C LEU A 57 6.10 21.93 -4.32
N GLN A 58 6.06 22.47 -3.08
CA GLN A 58 5.51 23.81 -2.88
C GLN A 58 6.34 24.87 -3.62
N LYS A 59 7.67 24.72 -3.61
CA LYS A 59 8.56 25.65 -4.33
C LYS A 59 8.28 25.62 -5.84
N LYS A 60 7.99 24.42 -6.37
CA LYS A 60 7.76 24.23 -7.81
C LYS A 60 6.36 24.64 -8.25
N TYR A 61 5.33 24.27 -7.49
CA TYR A 61 3.92 24.44 -7.92
C TYR A 61 3.16 25.54 -7.18
N GLY A 62 3.76 26.13 -6.15
CA GLY A 62 3.17 27.25 -5.43
C GLY A 62 2.30 26.84 -4.24
N LYS A 63 2.05 27.81 -3.37
CA LYS A 63 1.31 27.60 -2.11
C LYS A 63 -0.17 27.30 -2.31
N ASN A 64 -0.72 27.60 -3.48
CA ASN A 64 -2.12 27.31 -3.77
C ASN A 64 -2.33 25.84 -4.16
N ARG A 65 -1.26 25.15 -4.51
CA ARG A 65 -1.35 23.74 -4.92
C ARG A 65 -0.70 22.78 -3.94
N VAL A 66 0.21 23.29 -3.09
CA VAL A 66 0.83 22.49 -2.03
C VAL A 66 0.81 23.33 -0.76
N PHE A 67 -0.01 22.94 0.22
CA PHE A 67 -0.20 23.81 1.38
C PHE A 67 -0.40 23.06 2.67
N ASP A 68 0.05 23.67 3.75
CA ASP A 68 -0.04 23.14 5.10
C ASP A 68 -1.44 23.31 5.66
N SER A 69 -1.88 22.35 6.46
CA SER A 69 -3.10 22.44 7.24
C SER A 69 -2.74 22.45 8.74
N PRO A 70 -3.65 22.93 9.58
CA PRO A 70 -3.52 22.66 11.02
C PRO A 70 -3.61 21.16 11.31
N ILE A 71 -3.21 20.74 12.51
CA ILE A 71 -3.37 19.37 12.99
C ILE A 71 -4.85 19.10 13.20
N ASN A 72 -5.49 18.52 12.20
CA ASN A 72 -6.93 18.24 12.23
C ASN A 72 -7.27 17.29 11.08
N GLU A 73 -7.11 16.00 11.30
CA GLU A 73 -7.31 15.00 10.25
C GLU A 73 -8.75 14.97 9.74
N CYS A 74 -9.71 15.23 10.63
CA CYS A 74 -11.12 15.42 10.24
C CYS A 74 -11.25 16.58 9.24
N GLY A 75 -10.61 17.71 9.52
CA GLY A 75 -10.63 18.88 8.65
C GLY A 75 -9.87 18.64 7.33
N ILE A 76 -8.73 17.96 7.40
CA ILE A 76 -7.93 17.64 6.21
C ILE A 76 -8.75 16.80 5.23
N ILE A 77 -9.36 15.71 5.72
CA ILE A 77 -10.16 14.82 4.87
C ILE A 77 -11.44 15.53 4.43
N GLY A 78 -12.12 16.23 5.34
CA GLY A 78 -13.37 16.95 5.02
C GLY A 78 -13.16 18.01 3.94
N ALA A 79 -12.07 18.78 4.03
CA ALA A 79 -11.72 19.75 3.00
C ALA A 79 -11.45 19.04 1.67
N ALA A 80 -10.72 17.93 1.69
CA ALA A 80 -10.43 17.17 0.48
C ALA A 80 -11.69 16.62 -0.18
N VAL A 81 -12.68 16.16 0.61
CA VAL A 81 -13.97 15.71 0.06
C VAL A 81 -14.66 16.87 -0.68
N GLY A 82 -14.68 18.07 -0.07
CA GLY A 82 -15.26 19.24 -0.70
C GLY A 82 -14.52 19.65 -1.98
N MET A 83 -13.18 19.63 -1.94
CA MET A 83 -12.35 19.94 -3.11
C MET A 83 -12.63 18.96 -4.25
N ALA A 84 -12.73 17.67 -3.94
CA ALA A 84 -13.02 16.64 -4.94
C ALA A 84 -14.42 16.85 -5.56
N ALA A 85 -15.41 17.14 -4.74
CA ALA A 85 -16.77 17.42 -5.23
C ALA A 85 -16.81 18.66 -6.11
N TYR A 86 -15.89 19.61 -5.90
CA TYR A 86 -15.81 20.86 -6.66
C TYR A 86 -14.98 20.71 -7.94
N GLY A 87 -14.34 19.58 -8.16
CA GLY A 87 -13.62 19.28 -9.39
C GLY A 87 -12.11 19.20 -9.30
N LEU A 88 -11.55 19.34 -8.10
CA LEU A 88 -10.10 19.17 -7.90
C LEU A 88 -9.78 17.68 -7.66
N ARG A 89 -8.49 17.35 -7.71
CA ARG A 89 -7.96 16.03 -7.35
C ARG A 89 -7.06 16.19 -6.13
N PRO A 90 -7.65 16.28 -4.94
CA PRO A 90 -6.84 16.46 -3.73
C PRO A 90 -6.12 15.19 -3.32
N VAL A 91 -4.87 15.39 -2.88
CA VAL A 91 -4.02 14.32 -2.35
C VAL A 91 -3.66 14.72 -0.90
N PRO A 92 -4.60 14.52 0.04
CA PRO A 92 -4.30 14.79 1.45
C PRO A 92 -3.32 13.79 2.01
N GLU A 93 -2.35 14.26 2.80
CA GLU A 93 -1.44 13.42 3.56
C GLU A 93 -1.86 13.43 5.02
N ILE A 94 -2.13 12.25 5.58
CA ILE A 94 -2.28 12.04 7.01
C ILE A 94 -0.92 11.56 7.52
N GLN A 95 -0.37 12.28 8.50
CA GLN A 95 1.04 12.15 8.87
C GLN A 95 1.45 10.75 9.32
N PHE A 96 0.51 10.01 9.95
CA PHE A 96 0.66 8.57 10.28
C PHE A 96 -0.70 7.92 10.19
N ALA A 97 -0.75 6.66 9.76
CA ALA A 97 -2.00 5.91 9.66
C ALA A 97 -2.74 5.82 11.01
N ASP A 98 -1.99 5.91 12.10
CA ASP A 98 -2.55 5.92 13.46
C ASP A 98 -3.42 7.15 13.74
N TYR A 99 -3.25 8.23 12.98
CA TYR A 99 -3.98 9.48 13.19
C TYR A 99 -5.16 9.65 12.25
N ILE A 100 -5.40 8.67 11.37
CA ILE A 100 -6.48 8.79 10.37
C ILE A 100 -7.88 8.66 10.97
N TYR A 101 -7.99 8.13 12.19
CA TYR A 101 -9.30 7.77 12.78
C TYR A 101 -10.28 8.94 12.91
N PRO A 102 -9.87 10.17 13.29
CA PRO A 102 -10.82 11.28 13.31
C PRO A 102 -11.40 11.63 11.93
N GLY A 103 -10.69 11.26 10.85
CA GLY A 103 -11.15 11.47 9.48
C GLY A 103 -11.99 10.33 8.90
N LEU A 104 -12.21 9.24 9.66
CA LEU A 104 -12.98 8.10 9.18
C LEU A 104 -14.43 8.48 8.82
N ASP A 105 -15.05 9.36 9.58
CA ASP A 105 -16.43 9.78 9.28
C ASP A 105 -16.51 10.38 7.87
N GLN A 106 -15.59 11.28 7.54
CA GLN A 106 -15.58 11.93 6.23
C GLN A 106 -15.31 10.93 5.10
N LEU A 107 -14.49 9.93 5.36
CA LEU A 107 -14.21 8.88 4.38
C LEU A 107 -15.41 7.95 4.19
N ILE A 108 -15.98 7.46 5.28
CA ILE A 108 -17.07 6.47 5.26
C ILE A 108 -18.39 7.12 4.85
N SER A 109 -18.73 8.23 5.49
CA SER A 109 -20.06 8.85 5.34
C SER A 109 -20.16 9.69 4.07
N GLU A 110 -19.05 10.29 3.63
CA GLU A 110 -19.08 11.21 2.50
C GLU A 110 -18.32 10.67 1.28
N ALA A 111 -17.00 10.51 1.35
CA ALA A 111 -16.18 10.15 0.18
C ALA A 111 -16.64 8.84 -0.46
N ALA A 112 -16.79 7.79 0.34
CA ALA A 112 -17.14 6.45 -0.14
C ALA A 112 -18.51 6.41 -0.81
N ARG A 113 -19.43 7.27 -0.37
CA ARG A 113 -20.84 7.24 -0.82
C ARG A 113 -21.17 8.27 -1.90
N MET A 114 -20.27 9.19 -2.20
CA MET A 114 -20.55 10.34 -3.08
C MET A 114 -21.13 9.90 -4.42
N ARG A 115 -20.47 9.00 -5.13
CA ARG A 115 -20.93 8.53 -6.44
C ARG A 115 -22.30 7.87 -6.36
N TYR A 116 -22.48 6.97 -5.39
CA TYR A 116 -23.74 6.24 -5.24
C TYR A 116 -24.89 7.20 -4.85
N ARG A 117 -24.64 8.06 -3.84
CA ARG A 117 -25.64 9.00 -3.34
C ARG A 117 -26.14 9.96 -4.42
N SER A 118 -25.24 10.39 -5.30
CA SER A 118 -25.57 11.36 -6.34
C SER A 118 -26.01 10.70 -7.67
N ALA A 119 -26.17 9.38 -7.71
CA ALA A 119 -26.46 8.63 -8.92
C ALA A 119 -25.42 8.92 -10.02
N GLY A 120 -24.16 9.09 -9.63
CA GLY A 120 -23.05 9.32 -10.55
C GLY A 120 -22.84 10.77 -10.97
N GLN A 121 -23.66 11.70 -10.48
CA GLN A 121 -23.49 13.12 -10.82
C GLN A 121 -22.21 13.71 -10.23
N PHE A 122 -21.81 13.21 -9.07
CA PHE A 122 -20.57 13.60 -8.43
C PHE A 122 -19.69 12.38 -8.23
N THR A 123 -18.37 12.57 -8.32
CA THR A 123 -17.39 11.58 -7.98
C THR A 123 -16.57 12.11 -6.81
N SER A 124 -15.65 11.30 -6.29
CA SER A 124 -14.82 11.73 -5.17
C SER A 124 -13.36 11.37 -5.49
N PRO A 125 -12.74 12.08 -6.46
CA PRO A 125 -11.38 11.78 -6.88
C PRO A 125 -10.36 12.29 -5.87
N LEU A 126 -10.26 11.59 -4.74
CA LEU A 126 -9.31 11.97 -3.70
C LEU A 126 -8.43 10.78 -3.34
N THR A 127 -7.13 11.02 -3.17
CA THR A 127 -6.17 10.00 -2.81
C THR A 127 -5.57 10.34 -1.44
N VAL A 128 -6.04 9.64 -0.41
CA VAL A 128 -5.52 9.85 0.95
C VAL A 128 -4.24 9.04 1.10
N ARG A 129 -3.11 9.73 1.30
CA ARG A 129 -1.82 9.10 1.53
C ARG A 129 -1.52 9.06 3.02
N SER A 130 -0.96 7.95 3.48
CA SER A 130 -0.52 7.89 4.87
C SER A 130 0.61 6.89 5.07
N PRO A 131 1.70 7.30 5.76
CA PRO A 131 2.72 6.36 6.22
C PRO A 131 2.10 5.34 7.18
N PHE A 132 2.43 4.06 7.00
CA PHE A 132 1.71 2.99 7.66
C PHE A 132 2.65 1.86 8.08
N GLY A 133 2.20 1.08 9.06
CA GLY A 133 2.92 -0.11 9.49
C GLY A 133 4.07 0.19 10.45
N GLY A 134 4.67 -0.87 10.95
CA GLY A 134 5.77 -0.79 11.90
C GLY A 134 7.15 -0.77 11.24
N GLY A 135 8.15 -1.18 12.03
CA GLY A 135 9.54 -1.23 11.57
C GLY A 135 10.37 -0.02 11.93
N ILE A 136 9.79 0.90 12.71
CA ILE A 136 10.48 2.14 13.14
C ILE A 136 10.43 2.33 14.66
N PHE A 137 9.93 1.35 15.40
CA PHE A 137 9.77 1.41 16.87
C PHE A 137 8.89 2.59 17.32
N GLY A 138 7.84 2.85 16.53
CA GLY A 138 6.93 3.97 16.81
C GLY A 138 5.86 3.69 17.86
N GLY A 139 5.75 2.45 18.33
CA GLY A 139 4.77 2.08 19.35
C GLY A 139 3.35 2.16 18.84
N GLN A 140 2.39 2.27 19.77
CA GLN A 140 0.98 2.14 19.43
C GLN A 140 0.37 3.38 18.74
N THR A 141 1.11 4.47 18.65
CA THR A 141 0.62 5.69 17.99
C THR A 141 1.30 6.02 16.66
N HIS A 142 2.28 5.19 16.25
CA HIS A 142 3.04 5.46 15.01
C HIS A 142 3.36 4.20 14.22
N SER A 143 2.72 3.06 14.52
CA SER A 143 3.12 1.78 13.90
C SER A 143 1.93 0.88 13.53
N GLN A 144 0.72 1.40 13.55
CA GLN A 144 -0.46 0.59 13.29
C GLN A 144 -0.62 0.26 11.79
N SER A 145 -1.36 -0.83 11.55
CA SER A 145 -1.73 -1.28 10.20
C SER A 145 -3.26 -1.39 10.16
N PRO A 146 -3.96 -0.26 9.89
CA PRO A 146 -5.41 -0.23 9.98
C PRO A 146 -6.15 -0.56 8.67
N GLU A 147 -5.50 -1.18 7.70
CA GLU A 147 -6.08 -1.38 6.36
C GLU A 147 -7.42 -2.09 6.37
N ALA A 148 -7.66 -3.01 7.33
CA ALA A 148 -8.92 -3.77 7.38
C ALA A 148 -10.13 -2.85 7.59
N LEU A 149 -9.96 -1.72 8.27
CA LEU A 149 -11.06 -0.75 8.46
C LEU A 149 -11.50 -0.15 7.13
N PHE A 150 -10.57 0.05 6.21
CA PHE A 150 -10.84 0.69 4.92
C PHE A 150 -11.30 -0.32 3.87
N THR A 151 -10.79 -1.55 3.93
CA THR A 151 -11.22 -2.60 3.00
C THR A 151 -12.66 -3.04 3.25
N HIS A 152 -13.18 -2.81 4.47
CA HIS A 152 -14.57 -3.13 4.79
C HIS A 152 -15.57 -2.11 4.24
N VAL A 153 -15.12 -0.89 3.91
CA VAL A 153 -16.02 0.20 3.51
C VAL A 153 -16.26 0.19 2.01
N ALA A 154 -17.48 -0.17 1.62
CA ALA A 154 -17.88 -0.15 0.20
C ALA A 154 -17.74 1.28 -0.35
N GLY A 155 -17.02 1.43 -1.46
CA GLY A 155 -16.78 2.72 -2.09
C GLY A 155 -15.37 3.26 -1.89
N LEU A 156 -14.55 2.65 -1.01
CA LEU A 156 -13.14 2.99 -0.87
C LEU A 156 -12.28 1.94 -1.57
N LYS A 157 -11.19 2.38 -2.18
CA LYS A 157 -10.14 1.50 -2.69
C LYS A 157 -8.95 1.57 -1.73
N THR A 158 -8.22 0.47 -1.57
CA THR A 158 -7.10 0.39 -0.62
C THR A 158 -5.87 -0.19 -1.32
N VAL A 159 -4.78 0.58 -1.32
CA VAL A 159 -3.55 0.28 -2.07
C VAL A 159 -2.35 0.33 -1.12
N ILE A 160 -1.45 -0.66 -1.21
CA ILE A 160 -0.25 -0.73 -0.37
C ILE A 160 0.92 -1.28 -1.21
N PRO A 161 1.79 -0.42 -1.77
CA PRO A 161 2.93 -0.90 -2.57
C PRO A 161 4.02 -1.52 -1.72
N SER A 162 4.85 -2.36 -2.33
CA SER A 162 6.01 -2.97 -1.68
C SER A 162 7.36 -2.58 -2.32
N THR A 163 7.33 -1.84 -3.44
CA THR A 163 8.55 -1.41 -4.13
C THR A 163 8.42 0.04 -4.60
N PRO A 164 9.54 0.74 -4.82
CA PRO A 164 9.48 2.09 -5.39
C PRO A 164 8.80 2.16 -6.76
N HIS A 165 9.05 1.17 -7.62
CA HIS A 165 8.39 1.08 -8.93
C HIS A 165 6.87 1.05 -8.77
N ASP A 166 6.39 0.17 -7.89
CA ASP A 166 4.96 0.03 -7.66
C ASP A 166 4.38 1.26 -6.96
N ALA A 167 5.13 1.86 -6.03
CA ALA A 167 4.66 3.06 -5.33
C ALA A 167 4.36 4.19 -6.31
N LYS A 168 5.27 4.45 -7.27
CA LYS A 168 5.05 5.51 -8.26
C LYS A 168 3.87 5.16 -9.17
N GLY A 169 3.89 3.98 -9.80
CA GLY A 169 2.86 3.62 -10.77
C GLY A 169 1.47 3.50 -10.19
N LEU A 170 1.36 2.94 -8.98
CA LEU A 170 0.06 2.81 -8.29
C LEU A 170 -0.43 4.16 -7.77
N LEU A 171 0.48 5.06 -7.32
CA LEU A 171 0.06 6.38 -6.85
C LEU A 171 -0.46 7.22 -8.01
N ILE A 172 0.18 7.15 -9.18
CA ILE A 172 -0.32 7.83 -10.38
C ILE A 172 -1.73 7.31 -10.71
N ALA A 173 -1.92 5.98 -10.74
CA ALA A 173 -3.23 5.39 -11.00
C ALA A 173 -4.28 5.82 -9.95
N ALA A 174 -3.86 5.91 -8.69
CA ALA A 174 -4.76 6.35 -7.60
C ALA A 174 -5.20 7.80 -7.80
N ILE A 175 -4.28 8.69 -8.18
CA ILE A 175 -4.61 10.12 -8.40
C ILE A 175 -5.53 10.28 -9.62
N GLU A 176 -5.40 9.43 -10.62
CA GLU A 176 -6.27 9.44 -11.81
C GLU A 176 -7.66 8.88 -11.54
N ASP A 177 -7.82 8.10 -10.47
CA ASP A 177 -9.09 7.45 -10.18
C ASP A 177 -10.15 8.49 -9.78
N ASN A 178 -11.38 8.26 -10.21
CA ASN A 178 -12.50 9.14 -9.88
C ASN A 178 -13.23 8.73 -8.60
N ASP A 179 -12.76 7.67 -7.94
CA ASP A 179 -13.29 7.22 -6.65
C ASP A 179 -12.19 7.30 -5.59
N PRO A 180 -12.55 7.40 -4.31
CA PRO A 180 -11.54 7.64 -3.28
C PRO A 180 -10.62 6.43 -3.07
N VAL A 181 -9.33 6.73 -3.01
CA VAL A 181 -8.28 5.73 -2.79
C VAL A 181 -7.55 6.02 -1.48
N ILE A 182 -7.41 5.01 -0.64
CA ILE A 182 -6.56 5.06 0.54
C ILE A 182 -5.23 4.41 0.15
N PHE A 183 -4.18 5.20 0.14
CA PHE A 183 -2.85 4.81 -0.31
C PHE A 183 -1.91 4.73 0.88
N PHE A 184 -1.68 3.53 1.38
CA PHE A 184 -0.84 3.29 2.55
C PHE A 184 0.61 3.03 2.15
N GLU A 185 1.54 3.70 2.81
CA GLU A 185 2.96 3.73 2.46
C GLU A 185 3.80 3.07 3.55
N PRO A 186 4.30 1.84 3.32
CA PRO A 186 5.05 1.11 4.37
C PRO A 186 6.33 1.84 4.78
N LYS A 187 6.35 2.33 6.02
CA LYS A 187 7.46 3.15 6.56
C LYS A 187 8.79 2.39 6.62
N ARG A 188 8.74 1.09 6.89
CA ARG A 188 9.96 0.27 7.04
C ARG A 188 10.86 0.33 5.81
N ILE A 189 10.23 0.50 4.64
CA ILE A 189 10.95 0.48 3.36
C ILE A 189 11.04 1.86 2.70
N TYR A 190 10.70 2.92 3.42
CA TYR A 190 10.71 4.29 2.89
C TYR A 190 12.09 4.73 2.38
N ASN A 191 13.12 4.56 3.21
CA ASN A 191 14.45 5.15 2.96
C ASN A 191 15.39 4.22 2.21
N GLY A 192 14.95 3.03 1.86
CA GLY A 192 15.80 2.09 1.15
C GLY A 192 15.30 0.67 1.27
N PRO A 193 16.02 -0.26 0.67
CA PRO A 193 15.56 -1.64 0.62
C PRO A 193 15.58 -2.30 2.00
N PHE A 194 14.74 -3.32 2.11
CA PHE A 194 14.69 -4.19 3.29
C PHE A 194 14.96 -5.61 2.81
N ASP A 195 15.88 -6.28 3.48
CA ASP A 195 16.32 -7.63 3.13
C ASP A 195 15.49 -8.74 3.80
N GLY A 196 14.39 -8.37 4.46
CA GLY A 196 13.53 -9.31 5.15
C GLY A 196 14.04 -9.71 6.53
N ASN A 197 15.17 -9.21 6.96
CA ASN A 197 15.81 -9.59 8.22
C ASN A 197 15.63 -8.49 9.26
N TYR A 198 14.93 -8.78 10.35
CA TYR A 198 14.66 -7.80 11.41
C TYR A 198 15.90 -7.39 12.21
N ASP A 199 16.98 -8.16 12.13
CA ASP A 199 18.25 -7.77 12.76
C ASP A 199 18.96 -6.67 11.96
N SER A 200 18.56 -6.46 10.70
CA SER A 200 19.11 -5.38 9.89
C SER A 200 18.50 -4.04 10.32
N PRO A 201 19.32 -3.01 10.58
CA PRO A 201 18.79 -1.72 10.99
C PRO A 201 17.97 -1.06 9.88
N SER A 202 16.98 -0.26 10.28
CA SER A 202 16.23 0.56 9.33
C SER A 202 17.16 1.55 8.66
N LYS A 203 16.94 1.78 7.37
CA LYS A 203 17.75 2.76 6.63
C LYS A 203 17.50 4.17 7.18
N THR A 204 18.57 4.93 7.25
CA THR A 204 18.52 6.29 7.79
C THR A 204 17.88 7.26 6.79
N TRP A 205 17.82 8.53 7.18
CA TRP A 205 17.25 9.59 6.32
C TRP A 205 18.01 9.80 5.01
N LYS A 206 19.25 9.31 4.93
CA LYS A 206 19.97 9.35 3.65
C LYS A 206 19.34 8.39 2.67
N SER A 207 19.17 8.85 1.46
CA SER A 207 18.56 8.04 0.41
C SER A 207 19.42 6.81 0.09
N HIS A 208 18.78 5.66 0.10
CA HIS A 208 19.36 4.40 -0.36
C HIS A 208 18.40 3.83 -1.39
N SER A 209 18.88 3.59 -2.60
CA SER A 209 17.99 3.10 -3.65
C SER A 209 17.32 1.79 -3.26
N GLY A 210 16.01 1.72 -3.49
CA GLY A 210 15.23 0.49 -3.34
C GLY A 210 14.94 -0.19 -4.68
N GLY A 211 15.34 0.45 -5.79
CA GLY A 211 15.12 -0.14 -7.10
C GLY A 211 15.13 0.87 -8.23
N LYS A 212 15.04 0.35 -9.44
CA LYS A 212 14.94 1.16 -10.66
C LYS A 212 13.49 1.57 -10.90
N VAL A 213 13.28 2.84 -11.19
CA VAL A 213 11.93 3.41 -11.45
C VAL A 213 12.00 4.15 -12.79
N PRO A 214 11.07 3.88 -13.73
CA PRO A 214 11.04 4.62 -15.01
C PRO A 214 10.81 6.11 -14.77
N GLU A 215 11.50 6.94 -15.54
CA GLU A 215 11.31 8.38 -15.53
C GLU A 215 10.00 8.76 -16.22
N GLY A 216 9.43 9.89 -15.85
CA GLY A 216 8.20 10.38 -16.44
C GLY A 216 6.96 9.61 -16.02
N TYR A 217 5.95 9.68 -16.84
CA TYR A 217 4.62 9.11 -16.55
C TYR A 217 4.57 7.61 -16.87
N TYR A 218 4.03 6.84 -15.96
CA TYR A 218 3.50 5.49 -16.18
C TYR A 218 2.54 5.17 -15.06
N SER A 219 1.54 4.36 -15.31
CA SER A 219 0.60 3.94 -14.27
C SER A 219 0.52 2.41 -14.20
N ILE A 220 0.18 1.93 -13.03
CA ILE A 220 -0.07 0.50 -12.79
C ILE A 220 -1.54 0.37 -12.42
N PRO A 221 -2.33 -0.40 -13.17
CA PRO A 221 -3.76 -0.52 -12.89
C PRO A 221 -4.03 -1.02 -11.47
N LEU A 222 -4.94 -0.35 -10.77
CA LEU A 222 -5.41 -0.84 -9.47
C LEU A 222 -6.15 -2.15 -9.66
N GLY A 223 -6.00 -3.06 -8.70
CA GLY A 223 -6.63 -4.38 -8.78
C GLY A 223 -5.83 -5.41 -9.57
N LYS A 224 -4.51 -5.15 -9.75
CA LYS A 224 -3.62 -6.13 -10.38
C LYS A 224 -2.47 -6.47 -9.42
N ALA A 225 -2.40 -7.74 -9.05
CA ALA A 225 -1.33 -8.28 -8.22
C ALA A 225 -0.03 -8.44 -9.02
N ARG A 226 1.05 -8.66 -8.31
CA ARG A 226 2.36 -8.91 -8.93
C ARG A 226 2.89 -10.27 -8.45
N THR A 227 3.24 -11.13 -9.40
CA THR A 227 3.99 -12.35 -9.05
C THR A 227 5.43 -11.93 -8.78
N VAL A 228 5.82 -12.00 -7.52
CA VAL A 228 7.18 -11.67 -7.08
C VAL A 228 8.13 -12.80 -7.44
N ARG A 229 7.65 -14.02 -7.27
CA ARG A 229 8.41 -15.24 -7.58
C ARG A 229 7.43 -16.32 -8.01
N GLU A 230 7.73 -16.98 -9.11
CA GLU A 230 6.98 -18.15 -9.55
C GLU A 230 7.32 -19.35 -8.65
N GLY A 231 6.39 -20.27 -8.53
CA GLY A 231 6.61 -21.49 -7.75
C GLY A 231 5.46 -22.47 -7.90
N SER A 232 5.63 -23.66 -7.35
CA SER A 232 4.63 -24.72 -7.50
C SER A 232 4.24 -25.41 -6.20
N ALA A 233 5.00 -25.23 -5.12
CA ALA A 233 4.78 -25.98 -3.88
C ALA A 233 3.70 -25.36 -2.97
N MET A 234 3.54 -24.06 -3.03
CA MET A 234 2.49 -23.34 -2.28
C MET A 234 2.35 -21.92 -2.80
N THR A 235 1.21 -21.31 -2.56
CA THR A 235 0.94 -19.88 -2.81
C THR A 235 1.15 -19.09 -1.52
N VAL A 236 1.85 -17.96 -1.60
CA VAL A 236 1.98 -17.02 -0.49
C VAL A 236 1.32 -15.70 -0.91
N LEU A 237 0.22 -15.36 -0.26
CA LEU A 237 -0.51 -14.10 -0.46
C LEU A 237 0.01 -13.08 0.55
N VAL A 238 0.56 -11.98 0.09
CA VAL A 238 1.31 -11.06 0.96
C VAL A 238 1.25 -9.64 0.41
N TYR A 239 1.48 -8.67 1.28
CA TYR A 239 1.61 -7.27 0.90
C TYR A 239 2.50 -6.53 1.91
N UNK A 240 2.94 -5.37 1.59
CA UNK A 240 3.55 -4.65 2.31
C UNK A 240 4.87 -5.03 2.46
N THR A 241 5.33 -4.60 3.56
CA THR A 241 6.69 -4.95 4.01
C THR A 241 6.91 -6.47 4.08
N MET A 242 5.84 -7.17 4.35
CA MET A 242 5.92 -8.63 4.51
C MET A 242 6.31 -9.36 3.22
N VAL A 243 6.20 -8.71 2.05
CA VAL A 243 6.70 -9.29 0.79
C VAL A 243 8.20 -9.65 0.93
N HIS A 244 8.98 -8.72 1.46
CA HIS A 244 10.43 -8.90 1.60
C HIS A 244 10.77 -9.98 2.65
N VAL A 245 10.00 -10.03 3.73
CA VAL A 245 10.19 -11.05 4.78
C VAL A 245 9.87 -12.45 4.22
N ALA A 246 8.76 -12.57 3.48
CA ALA A 246 8.37 -13.84 2.85
C ALA A 246 9.44 -14.33 1.87
N GLU A 247 9.94 -13.43 1.00
CA GLU A 247 11.01 -13.77 0.05
C GLU A 247 12.24 -14.33 0.78
N ALA A 248 12.68 -13.64 1.83
CA ALA A 248 13.88 -14.04 2.58
C ALA A 248 13.71 -15.41 3.23
N VAL A 249 12.57 -15.63 3.89
CA VAL A 249 12.31 -16.90 4.59
C VAL A 249 12.21 -18.06 3.61
N LEU A 250 11.48 -17.87 2.52
CA LEU A 250 11.28 -18.94 1.52
C LEU A 250 12.58 -19.26 0.78
N ALA A 251 13.41 -18.24 0.52
CA ALA A 251 14.71 -18.47 -0.08
C ALA A 251 15.63 -19.27 0.88
N GLN A 252 15.63 -18.88 2.14
CA GLN A 252 16.42 -19.57 3.17
C GLN A 252 16.00 -21.04 3.32
N LYS A 253 14.69 -21.30 3.26
CA LYS A 253 14.15 -22.67 3.40
C LYS A 253 14.27 -23.49 2.10
N GLY A 254 14.55 -22.86 0.99
CA GLY A 254 14.63 -23.53 -0.32
C GLY A 254 13.29 -24.07 -0.81
N VAL A 255 12.18 -23.45 -0.40
CA VAL A 255 10.83 -23.87 -0.80
C VAL A 255 10.43 -23.19 -2.09
N ASP A 256 9.92 -23.97 -3.05
CA ASP A 256 9.48 -23.49 -4.36
C ASP A 256 8.07 -22.88 -4.28
N ALA A 257 7.93 -21.80 -3.52
CA ALA A 257 6.65 -21.13 -3.33
C ALA A 257 6.43 -20.01 -4.35
N GLU A 258 5.18 -19.88 -4.79
CA GLU A 258 4.75 -18.73 -5.59
C GLU A 258 4.37 -17.60 -4.66
N ILE A 259 4.99 -16.43 -4.83
CA ILE A 259 4.75 -15.27 -3.99
C ILE A 259 3.95 -14.26 -4.79
N ILE A 260 2.75 -13.95 -4.30
CA ILE A 260 1.84 -12.98 -4.91
C ILE A 260 1.77 -11.74 -4.01
N ASP A 261 2.33 -10.63 -4.49
CA ASP A 261 2.19 -9.32 -3.86
C ASP A 261 0.86 -8.73 -4.32
N LEU A 262 -0.07 -8.59 -3.39
CA LEU A 262 -1.43 -8.16 -3.72
C LEU A 262 -1.48 -6.72 -4.24
N ARG A 263 -0.62 -5.81 -3.74
CA ARG A 263 -0.57 -4.39 -4.12
C ARG A 263 -1.85 -3.63 -3.80
N THR A 264 -2.99 -4.13 -4.31
CA THR A 264 -4.32 -3.54 -4.08
C THR A 264 -5.16 -4.54 -3.32
N LEU A 265 -5.67 -4.12 -2.17
CA LEU A 265 -6.55 -4.97 -1.37
C LEU A 265 -8.00 -4.85 -1.83
N VAL A 266 -8.41 -3.63 -2.24
CA VAL A 266 -9.72 -3.36 -2.83
C VAL A 266 -9.50 -2.39 -3.99
N PRO A 267 -9.82 -2.77 -5.23
CA PRO A 267 -10.26 -4.11 -5.66
C PRO A 267 -9.12 -5.13 -5.63
N LEU A 268 -9.45 -6.37 -5.33
CA LEU A 268 -8.47 -7.46 -5.27
C LEU A 268 -8.34 -8.12 -6.65
N ASP A 269 -7.13 -8.54 -7.02
CA ASP A 269 -6.91 -9.36 -8.21
C ASP A 269 -7.23 -10.83 -7.87
N ILE A 270 -8.52 -11.13 -7.81
CA ILE A 270 -8.96 -12.46 -7.41
C ILE A 270 -8.55 -13.53 -8.43
N ASP A 271 -8.45 -13.17 -9.70
CA ASP A 271 -8.02 -14.10 -10.75
C ASP A 271 -6.58 -14.59 -10.52
N ALA A 272 -5.70 -13.67 -10.12
CA ALA A 272 -4.30 -14.04 -9.80
C ALA A 272 -4.25 -14.95 -8.58
N VAL A 273 -5.07 -14.66 -7.57
CA VAL A 273 -5.16 -15.49 -6.36
C VAL A 273 -5.64 -16.90 -6.71
N GLU A 274 -6.75 -17.00 -7.44
CA GLU A 274 -7.33 -18.29 -7.85
C GLU A 274 -6.33 -19.13 -8.63
N LYS A 275 -5.76 -18.54 -9.69
CA LYS A 275 -4.79 -19.25 -10.55
C LYS A 275 -3.62 -19.81 -9.74
N SER A 276 -3.11 -19.02 -8.82
CA SER A 276 -1.96 -19.45 -8.01
C SER A 276 -2.34 -20.59 -7.08
N VAL A 277 -3.46 -20.46 -6.35
CA VAL A 277 -3.89 -21.51 -5.40
C VAL A 277 -4.31 -22.79 -6.13
N GLU A 278 -4.98 -22.68 -7.28
CA GLU A 278 -5.34 -23.85 -8.09
C GLU A 278 -4.10 -24.62 -8.56
N LYS A 279 -3.04 -23.88 -8.87
CA LYS A 279 -1.79 -24.47 -9.34
C LYS A 279 -1.04 -25.18 -8.20
N THR A 280 -1.03 -24.60 -6.99
CA THR A 280 -0.16 -25.06 -5.91
C THR A 280 -0.85 -25.92 -4.86
N GLY A 281 -2.17 -25.82 -4.72
CA GLY A 281 -2.96 -26.58 -3.74
C GLY A 281 -2.81 -26.12 -2.29
N LYS A 282 -1.91 -25.20 -1.99
CA LYS A 282 -1.61 -24.78 -0.61
C LYS A 282 -1.51 -23.25 -0.53
N CYS A 283 -1.98 -22.69 0.58
CA CYS A 283 -2.04 -21.23 0.70
C CYS A 283 -1.58 -20.74 2.07
N LEU A 284 -0.66 -19.78 2.07
CA LEU A 284 -0.16 -19.08 3.25
C LEU A 284 -0.46 -17.58 3.07
N VAL A 285 -1.14 -16.98 4.04
CA VAL A 285 -1.44 -15.54 4.04
C VAL A 285 -0.57 -14.86 5.10
N ILE A 286 0.11 -13.78 4.70
CA ILE A 286 1.02 -13.05 5.61
C ILE A 286 0.70 -11.56 5.58
N HIS A 287 0.44 -10.96 6.76
CA HIS A 287 0.35 -9.51 6.91
C HIS A 287 0.70 -9.08 8.34
N GLU A 288 1.08 -7.83 8.53
CA GLU A 288 1.52 -7.37 9.85
C GLU A 288 0.39 -6.88 10.76
N ALA A 289 -0.80 -6.60 10.21
CA ALA A 289 -1.96 -6.23 11.02
C ALA A 289 -2.39 -7.35 11.95
N THR A 290 -3.24 -7.03 12.93
CA THR A 290 -3.79 -8.01 13.88
C THR A 290 -4.54 -9.13 13.18
N LYS A 291 -4.66 -10.27 13.84
CA LYS A 291 -5.23 -11.49 13.25
C LYS A 291 -6.75 -11.43 13.13
N THR A 292 -7.43 -11.01 14.21
CA THR A 292 -8.90 -11.00 14.25
C THR A 292 -9.44 -9.92 13.32
N SER A 293 -10.28 -10.34 12.37
CA SER A 293 -10.90 -9.46 11.38
C SER A 293 -9.90 -8.66 10.53
N GLY A 294 -8.63 -9.09 10.49
CA GLY A 294 -7.66 -8.53 9.55
C GLY A 294 -7.98 -8.99 8.13
N PHE A 295 -7.43 -8.29 7.14
CA PHE A 295 -7.73 -8.60 5.72
C PHE A 295 -7.41 -10.04 5.34
N GLY A 296 -6.47 -10.67 6.03
CA GLY A 296 -6.16 -12.09 5.82
C GLY A 296 -7.35 -13.02 6.07
N ALA A 297 -8.31 -12.63 6.91
CA ALA A 297 -9.52 -13.43 7.12
C ALA A 297 -10.40 -13.42 5.88
N GLU A 298 -10.50 -12.27 5.21
CA GLU A 298 -11.21 -12.16 3.94
C GLU A 298 -10.54 -13.00 2.86
N LEU A 299 -9.21 -12.94 2.77
CA LEU A 299 -8.46 -13.77 1.80
C LEU A 299 -8.72 -15.25 2.01
N VAL A 300 -8.72 -15.69 3.27
CA VAL A 300 -9.03 -17.11 3.59
C VAL A 300 -10.45 -17.46 3.13
N SER A 301 -11.42 -16.59 3.38
CA SER A 301 -12.81 -16.82 2.95
C SER A 301 -12.91 -16.94 1.42
N LEU A 302 -12.29 -15.99 0.71
CA LEU A 302 -12.31 -15.99 -0.77
C LEU A 302 -11.63 -17.23 -1.35
N VAL A 303 -10.47 -17.61 -0.82
CA VAL A 303 -9.77 -18.82 -1.27
C VAL A 303 -10.62 -20.06 -0.97
N GLN A 304 -11.22 -20.12 0.22
CA GLN A 304 -12.11 -21.23 0.59
C GLN A 304 -13.30 -21.34 -0.36
N GLU A 305 -13.95 -20.21 -0.68
CA GLU A 305 -15.13 -20.20 -1.55
C GLU A 305 -14.80 -20.60 -2.98
N ARG A 306 -13.64 -20.18 -3.48
CA ARG A 306 -13.30 -20.32 -4.90
C ARG A 306 -12.41 -21.52 -5.22
N CYS A 307 -11.54 -21.90 -4.28
CA CYS A 307 -10.50 -22.91 -4.53
C CYS A 307 -10.65 -24.17 -3.66
N PHE A 308 -11.79 -24.35 -2.97
CA PHE A 308 -11.96 -25.44 -2.01
C PHE A 308 -11.51 -26.81 -2.56
N TYR A 309 -11.92 -27.11 -3.79
CA TYR A 309 -11.65 -28.43 -4.39
C TYR A 309 -10.20 -28.60 -4.86
N HIS A 310 -9.41 -27.54 -4.79
CA HIS A 310 -7.99 -27.56 -5.15
C HIS A 310 -7.09 -27.58 -3.92
N LEU A 311 -7.65 -27.28 -2.73
CA LEU A 311 -6.85 -27.21 -1.51
C LEU A 311 -6.44 -28.60 -1.02
N GLU A 312 -5.15 -28.75 -0.74
CA GLU A 312 -4.54 -29.98 -0.22
C GLU A 312 -4.22 -29.87 1.27
N ALA A 313 -4.36 -28.68 1.86
CA ALA A 313 -4.04 -28.41 3.28
C ALA A 313 -4.90 -27.26 3.79
N PRO A 314 -5.09 -27.14 5.11
CA PRO A 314 -5.73 -25.95 5.68
C PRO A 314 -4.94 -24.67 5.33
N ILE A 315 -5.65 -23.58 5.06
CA ILE A 315 -5.01 -22.30 4.78
C ILE A 315 -4.36 -21.77 6.07
N GLU A 316 -3.08 -21.43 6.02
CA GLU A 316 -2.36 -20.87 7.16
C GLU A 316 -2.34 -19.35 7.11
N ARG A 317 -2.37 -18.70 8.28
CA ARG A 317 -2.22 -17.25 8.41
C ARG A 317 -1.12 -16.91 9.41
N VAL A 318 -0.15 -16.10 9.01
CA VAL A 318 0.86 -15.55 9.91
C VAL A 318 0.70 -14.04 9.93
N THR A 319 0.30 -13.50 11.08
CA THR A 319 -0.13 -12.10 11.23
C THR A 319 0.51 -11.46 12.46
N GLY A 320 0.29 -10.19 12.67
CA GLY A 320 0.49 -9.57 13.97
C GLY A 320 -0.43 -10.20 15.01
N PHE A 321 -0.15 -9.94 16.27
CA PHE A 321 -0.96 -10.47 17.38
C PHE A 321 -2.13 -9.52 17.69
N ASP A 322 -3.19 -10.04 18.29
CA ASP A 322 -4.35 -9.25 18.73
C ASP A 322 -4.01 -8.54 20.05
N THR A 323 -3.17 -7.53 19.95
CA THR A 323 -2.67 -6.74 21.08
C THR A 323 -2.35 -5.32 20.60
N PRO A 324 -2.44 -4.31 21.47
CA PRO A 324 -1.94 -2.99 21.09
C PRO A 324 -0.48 -3.10 20.65
N TYR A 325 -0.12 -2.30 19.65
CA TYR A 325 1.20 -2.43 19.02
C TYR A 325 2.31 -2.18 20.06
N PRO A 326 3.22 -3.15 20.28
CA PRO A 326 4.26 -2.99 21.29
C PRO A 326 5.39 -2.10 20.79
N HIS A 327 6.01 -1.35 21.69
CA HIS A 327 7.11 -0.46 21.32
C HIS A 327 8.44 -1.24 21.20
N SER A 328 8.96 -1.68 22.35
CA SER A 328 10.28 -2.34 22.39
C SER A 328 10.22 -3.81 21.92
N LEU A 329 9.01 -4.38 21.86
CA LEU A 329 8.81 -5.77 21.42
C LEU A 329 8.31 -5.86 19.97
N GLU A 330 8.60 -4.86 19.17
CA GLU A 330 8.14 -4.79 17.78
C GLU A 330 8.50 -6.06 17.00
N TRP A 331 9.75 -6.54 17.14
CA TRP A 331 10.18 -7.71 16.38
C TRP A 331 9.52 -9.03 16.85
N ALA A 332 9.03 -9.06 18.07
CA ALA A 332 8.23 -10.22 18.53
C ALA A 332 6.82 -10.17 17.96
N TYR A 333 6.30 -8.96 17.74
CA TYR A 333 4.95 -8.75 17.19
C TYR A 333 4.85 -9.13 15.73
N PHE A 334 5.83 -8.77 14.92
CA PHE A 334 5.81 -8.97 13.48
C PHE A 334 5.78 -10.46 13.09
N PRO A 335 5.13 -10.79 11.96
CA PRO A 335 5.36 -12.08 11.31
C PRO A 335 6.85 -12.20 10.93
N GLY A 336 7.61 -12.87 11.76
CA GLY A 336 9.04 -13.02 11.56
C GLY A 336 9.41 -14.37 10.97
N PRO A 337 10.71 -14.57 10.69
CA PRO A 337 11.18 -15.79 10.03
C PRO A 337 10.80 -17.08 10.75
N VAL A 338 10.79 -17.08 12.08
CA VAL A 338 10.44 -18.29 12.85
C VAL A 338 8.97 -18.66 12.59
N ARG A 339 8.06 -17.71 12.81
CA ARG A 339 6.62 -17.96 12.68
C ARG A 339 6.23 -18.29 11.25
N ILE A 340 6.80 -17.61 10.28
CA ILE A 340 6.56 -17.90 8.86
C ILE A 340 7.14 -19.29 8.52
N GLY A 341 8.37 -19.55 8.96
CA GLY A 341 9.03 -20.84 8.72
C GLY A 341 8.23 -22.02 9.27
N GLU A 342 7.68 -21.87 10.48
CA GLU A 342 6.83 -22.91 11.08
C GLU A 342 5.55 -23.15 10.28
N ALA A 343 4.92 -22.09 9.78
CA ALA A 343 3.72 -22.22 8.94
C ALA A 343 4.06 -22.91 7.61
N VAL A 344 5.19 -22.54 7.00
CA VAL A 344 5.68 -23.22 5.79
C VAL A 344 5.90 -24.72 6.07
N ASP A 345 6.55 -25.04 7.18
CA ASP A 345 6.82 -26.44 7.54
C ASP A 345 5.53 -27.25 7.74
N ARG A 346 4.48 -26.64 8.32
CA ARG A 346 3.20 -27.33 8.46
C ARG A 346 2.58 -27.61 7.09
N LEU A 347 2.53 -26.59 6.23
CA LEU A 347 1.96 -26.73 4.89
C LEU A 347 2.73 -27.76 4.03
N MET A 348 4.05 -27.86 4.23
CA MET A 348 4.86 -28.78 3.44
C MET A 348 4.77 -30.24 3.94
N LYS A 349 4.23 -30.46 5.14
CA LYS A 349 4.01 -31.83 5.66
C LYS A 349 2.71 -32.44 5.12
N ASP A 350 1.71 -31.62 4.88
CA ASP A 350 0.42 -32.04 4.33
C ASP A 350 0.52 -32.23 2.82
#